data_9bbec313f9780223853e9efa3eb22bb5
#
_entry.id   9bbec313f9780223853e9efa3eb22bb5
#
_cell.length_a   1.000
_cell.length_b   1.000
_cell.length_c   1.000
_cell.angle_alpha   90.00
_cell.angle_beta   90.00
_cell.angle_gamma   90.00
#
_symmetry.space_group_name_H-M   'P 1'
#
loop_
_entity.id
_entity.type
_entity.pdbx_description
1 polymer ?
#
loop_
_entity_poly.entity_id
_entity_poly.type
_entity_poly.pdbx_seq_one_letter_code
_entity_poly.pdbx_strand_id
1 'polypeptide(L)'
;MTSKPQSRGRAFTTDAKHPTMPDPDPSVPATLPLGSVAGTVSDYGDDAGVGMEDVSQSEMLIPFVRIVQPTAGVLKESSPNYDEHAKQGMIHLSASGVLVDRRVGVGFVPAYRDASYSEWVPIDAGGGFRGTLAHDDPRVTALLKEQGAFKSLKTNAGTELVETYTVYGVVVPRGPDGAWLVDQAAPGVIAFTSTQIKKYRVLITRLQALIGAPKPRYPMFAWRWNVTTVPEKNKSGEYYGWQLALDGETADAARLAPTDPLYQLAREVNQLVKGGAARADFAASDVGAERGGDAPRGSGQTLDQTGTHEEEIPF
;
A
#
# COMPACT_ATOMS: atom_id res chain seq x y z
N MET A 1 49.25 -56.87 12.01
CA MET A 1 50.13 -55.93 11.29
C MET A 1 49.21 -54.99 10.48
N THR A 2 48.91 -53.85 11.07
CA THR A 2 47.96 -52.89 10.51
C THR A 2 48.69 -51.56 10.38
N SER A 3 48.92 -51.14 9.16
CA SER A 3 49.55 -49.87 8.79
C SER A 3 48.51 -48.78 8.64
N LYS A 4 48.77 -47.69 9.33
CA LYS A 4 48.01 -46.44 9.38
C LYS A 4 48.46 -45.48 8.27
N PRO A 5 47.59 -44.84 7.48
CA PRO A 5 48.05 -43.80 6.57
C PRO A 5 48.10 -42.42 7.28
N GLN A 6 49.19 -41.72 7.07
CA GLN A 6 49.44 -40.34 7.47
C GLN A 6 48.62 -39.37 6.62
N SER A 7 47.89 -38.45 7.24
CA SER A 7 47.27 -37.30 6.62
C SER A 7 48.29 -36.15 6.50
N ARG A 8 48.61 -35.73 5.28
CA ARG A 8 49.35 -34.50 4.98
C ARG A 8 48.38 -33.32 5.04
N GLY A 9 48.58 -32.46 6.02
CA GLY A 9 47.92 -31.15 6.10
C GLY A 9 48.43 -30.23 4.99
N ARG A 10 47.53 -29.69 4.23
CA ARG A 10 47.78 -28.62 3.23
C ARG A 10 47.39 -27.30 3.88
N ALA A 11 48.35 -26.45 4.19
CA ALA A 11 48.11 -25.09 4.63
C ALA A 11 47.55 -24.27 3.46
N PHE A 12 46.35 -23.72 3.60
CA PHE A 12 45.83 -22.69 2.70
C PHE A 12 46.21 -21.34 3.24
N THR A 13 47.13 -20.68 2.54
CA THR A 13 47.39 -19.24 2.69
C THR A 13 46.28 -18.49 1.94
N THR A 14 45.37 -17.86 2.68
CA THR A 14 44.40 -16.93 2.15
C THR A 14 44.99 -15.50 2.15
N ASP A 15 45.58 -15.13 1.04
CA ASP A 15 45.84 -13.74 0.69
C ASP A 15 44.64 -13.23 -0.12
N ALA A 16 43.57 -12.88 0.57
CA ALA A 16 42.43 -12.17 -0.03
C ALA A 16 42.68 -10.67 0.16
N LYS A 17 43.22 -10.02 -0.85
CA LYS A 17 43.14 -8.56 -1.00
C LYS A 17 41.68 -8.15 -0.99
N HIS A 18 41.24 -7.46 0.07
CA HIS A 18 40.02 -6.72 0.06
C HIS A 18 40.04 -5.67 -1.07
N PRO A 19 39.02 -5.63 -1.95
CA PRO A 19 38.89 -4.50 -2.86
C PRO A 19 38.57 -3.26 -2.01
N THR A 20 39.44 -2.29 -2.03
CA THR A 20 39.21 -0.94 -1.52
C THR A 20 38.04 -0.35 -2.31
N MET A 21 36.96 0.00 -1.64
CA MET A 21 35.91 0.80 -2.25
C MET A 21 36.48 2.14 -2.69
N PRO A 22 36.16 2.62 -3.90
CA PRO A 22 36.57 3.96 -4.31
C PRO A 22 35.91 4.99 -3.38
N ASP A 23 36.66 6.03 -3.03
CA ASP A 23 36.15 7.17 -2.29
C ASP A 23 34.95 7.78 -3.03
N PRO A 24 33.89 8.23 -2.29
CA PRO A 24 32.73 8.85 -2.91
C PRO A 24 33.14 10.12 -3.66
N ASP A 25 32.74 10.22 -4.92
CA ASP A 25 32.97 11.37 -5.79
C ASP A 25 32.30 12.61 -5.15
N PRO A 26 33.04 13.66 -4.83
CA PRO A 26 32.51 14.88 -4.21
C PRO A 26 31.62 15.72 -5.14
N SER A 27 31.45 15.32 -6.40
CA SER A 27 30.62 16.01 -7.38
C SER A 27 29.17 15.45 -7.46
N VAL A 28 28.87 14.36 -6.75
CA VAL A 28 27.47 13.90 -6.64
C VAL A 28 26.78 14.83 -5.63
N PRO A 29 25.81 15.67 -6.04
CA PRO A 29 25.04 16.44 -5.08
C PRO A 29 24.37 15.44 -4.13
N ALA A 30 24.70 15.57 -2.84
CA ALA A 30 23.98 14.84 -1.81
C ALA A 30 22.50 15.09 -2.06
N THR A 31 21.77 14.03 -2.39
CA THR A 31 20.32 14.07 -2.46
C THR A 31 19.87 14.70 -1.16
N LEU A 32 19.35 15.94 -1.24
CA LEU A 32 18.79 16.58 -0.06
C LEU A 32 17.70 15.61 0.42
N PRO A 33 17.86 14.97 1.57
CA PRO A 33 16.74 14.31 2.17
C PRO A 33 15.68 15.39 2.28
N LEU A 34 14.48 15.13 1.78
CA LEU A 34 13.33 15.98 2.06
C LEU A 34 13.30 16.07 3.59
N GLY A 35 13.75 17.24 4.06
CA GLY A 35 14.34 17.36 5.37
C GLY A 35 13.49 16.70 6.43
N SER A 36 14.06 15.76 7.07
CA SER A 36 14.02 15.78 8.50
C SER A 36 14.53 17.19 8.87
N VAL A 37 13.60 18.14 8.95
CA VAL A 37 13.83 19.33 9.73
C VAL A 37 13.89 18.77 11.14
N ALA A 38 15.09 18.36 11.54
CA ALA A 38 15.39 18.01 12.91
C ALA A 38 15.47 19.31 13.73
N GLY A 39 14.43 20.12 13.54
CA GLY A 39 14.05 21.15 14.48
C GLY A 39 13.21 20.47 15.54
N THR A 40 13.61 20.55 16.77
CA THR A 40 12.73 20.25 17.88
C THR A 40 11.50 21.15 17.74
N VAL A 41 10.32 20.68 18.09
CA VAL A 41 9.05 21.46 18.08
C VAL A 41 9.19 22.83 18.78
N SER A 42 10.24 22.99 19.57
CA SER A 42 10.63 24.24 20.25
C SER A 42 11.19 25.35 19.32
N ASP A 43 11.58 25.01 18.07
CA ASP A 43 12.26 25.98 17.19
C ASP A 43 11.29 27.01 16.58
N TYR A 44 10.00 26.67 16.48
CA TYR A 44 8.96 27.54 15.93
C TYR A 44 8.08 28.20 17.00
N GLY A 45 8.13 27.74 18.26
CA GLY A 45 7.40 28.32 19.39
C GLY A 45 5.92 28.54 19.11
N ASP A 46 5.47 29.79 19.30
CA ASP A 46 4.08 30.21 19.10
C ASP A 46 3.66 30.25 17.61
N ASP A 47 4.61 30.14 16.67
CA ASP A 47 4.31 30.12 15.22
C ASP A 47 3.90 28.74 14.72
N ALA A 48 4.00 27.69 15.55
CA ALA A 48 3.64 26.36 15.19
C ALA A 48 2.14 26.23 14.86
N GLY A 49 1.81 25.95 13.61
CA GLY A 49 0.43 25.81 13.13
C GLY A 49 -0.24 27.14 12.68
N VAL A 50 0.46 28.27 12.76
CA VAL A 50 -0.06 29.53 12.25
C VAL A 50 -0.38 29.42 10.76
N GLY A 51 -1.58 29.87 10.38
CA GLY A 51 -2.11 29.79 9.02
C GLY A 51 -2.90 28.51 8.70
N MET A 52 -2.99 27.58 9.67
CA MET A 52 -3.79 26.36 9.55
C MET A 52 -4.95 26.31 10.55
N GLU A 53 -5.23 27.42 11.25
CA GLU A 53 -6.20 27.47 12.34
C GLU A 53 -7.63 27.27 11.86
N ASP A 54 -7.93 27.71 10.63
CA ASP A 54 -9.27 27.65 10.05
C ASP A 54 -9.47 26.44 9.11
N VAL A 55 -8.46 25.58 8.96
CA VAL A 55 -8.59 24.39 8.11
C VAL A 55 -9.56 23.41 8.76
N SER A 56 -10.70 23.26 8.15
CA SER A 56 -11.69 22.28 8.62
C SER A 56 -11.24 20.86 8.32
N GLN A 57 -11.58 19.92 9.18
CA GLN A 57 -11.29 18.50 8.96
C GLN A 57 -11.91 17.96 7.66
N SER A 58 -12.98 18.57 7.16
CA SER A 58 -13.63 18.21 5.89
C SER A 58 -12.81 18.63 4.65
N GLU A 59 -11.83 19.50 4.82
CA GLU A 59 -10.89 19.90 3.76
C GLU A 59 -9.67 18.97 3.69
N MET A 60 -9.48 18.12 4.69
CA MET A 60 -8.36 17.19 4.73
C MET A 60 -8.66 15.94 3.91
N LEU A 61 -7.92 15.77 2.82
CA LEU A 61 -7.94 14.55 2.04
C LEU A 61 -6.86 13.60 2.56
N ILE A 62 -7.27 12.35 2.85
CA ILE A 62 -6.31 11.34 3.28
C ILE A 62 -5.61 10.76 2.04
N PRO A 63 -4.28 10.91 1.95
CA PRO A 63 -3.51 10.53 0.77
C PRO A 63 -3.40 9.03 0.61
N PHE A 64 -3.24 8.59 -0.65
CA PHE A 64 -3.01 7.19 -0.94
C PHE A 64 -1.57 6.74 -0.70
N VAL A 65 -1.45 5.53 -0.19
CA VAL A 65 -0.24 4.72 -0.24
C VAL A 65 -0.36 3.79 -1.44
N ARG A 66 0.58 3.86 -2.38
CA ARG A 66 0.48 3.18 -3.67
C ARG A 66 1.70 2.31 -3.95
N ILE A 67 1.50 1.33 -4.82
CA ILE A 67 2.59 0.55 -5.40
C ILE A 67 2.95 1.19 -6.74
N VAL A 68 4.22 1.45 -6.97
CA VAL A 68 4.72 1.83 -8.28
C VAL A 68 4.63 0.63 -9.23
N GLN A 69 3.56 0.57 -10.01
CA GLN A 69 3.34 -0.50 -11.00
C GLN A 69 4.22 -0.28 -12.25
N PRO A 70 4.46 -1.33 -13.07
CA PRO A 70 5.27 -1.20 -14.29
C PRO A 70 4.79 -0.14 -15.27
N THR A 71 3.51 0.21 -15.22
CA THR A 71 2.87 1.21 -16.09
C THR A 71 2.73 2.59 -15.46
N ALA A 72 3.17 2.76 -14.21
CA ALA A 72 3.00 4.01 -13.46
C ALA A 72 3.64 5.20 -14.18
N GLY A 73 2.97 6.34 -14.12
CA GLY A 73 3.44 7.59 -14.75
C GLY A 73 4.79 8.03 -14.20
N VAL A 74 5.03 7.81 -12.90
CA VAL A 74 6.29 8.16 -12.23
C VAL A 74 7.53 7.49 -12.83
N LEU A 75 7.36 6.40 -13.59
CA LEU A 75 8.45 5.70 -14.31
C LEU A 75 8.65 6.22 -15.75
N LYS A 76 7.82 7.11 -16.24
CA LYS A 76 7.82 7.54 -17.65
C LYS A 76 8.38 8.95 -17.75
N GLU A 77 9.50 9.14 -18.46
CA GLU A 77 10.12 10.45 -18.68
C GLU A 77 9.18 11.47 -19.32
N SER A 78 8.19 11.00 -20.10
CA SER A 78 7.16 11.86 -20.72
C SER A 78 6.05 12.29 -19.76
N SER A 79 6.04 11.76 -18.52
CA SER A 79 5.02 12.10 -17.53
C SER A 79 5.42 13.34 -16.74
N PRO A 80 4.49 14.25 -16.42
CA PRO A 80 4.76 15.37 -15.54
C PRO A 80 5.14 14.94 -14.09
N ASN A 81 4.83 13.70 -13.73
CA ASN A 81 5.14 13.13 -12.40
C ASN A 81 6.35 12.20 -12.44
N TYR A 82 7.20 12.30 -13.48
CA TYR A 82 8.38 11.46 -13.60
C TYR A 82 9.36 11.68 -12.43
N ASP A 83 9.87 10.59 -11.89
CA ASP A 83 10.93 10.60 -10.88
C ASP A 83 11.99 9.57 -11.27
N GLU A 84 13.22 10.03 -11.49
CA GLU A 84 14.36 9.17 -11.87
C GLU A 84 14.72 8.13 -10.81
N HIS A 85 14.36 8.36 -9.56
CA HIS A 85 14.61 7.43 -8.46
C HIS A 85 13.52 6.37 -8.31
N ALA A 86 12.39 6.53 -9.00
CA ALA A 86 11.29 5.60 -8.94
C ALA A 86 11.67 4.26 -9.59
N LYS A 87 11.34 3.17 -8.88
CA LYS A 87 11.50 1.79 -9.38
C LYS A 87 10.22 1.03 -9.18
N GLN A 88 9.98 0.07 -10.07
CA GLN A 88 8.83 -0.82 -9.97
C GLN A 88 8.79 -1.54 -8.62
N GLY A 89 7.61 -1.60 -8.05
CA GLY A 89 7.38 -2.22 -6.76
C GLY A 89 7.70 -1.34 -5.55
N MET A 90 8.27 -0.14 -5.70
CA MET A 90 8.40 0.81 -4.59
C MET A 90 7.02 1.23 -4.09
N ILE A 91 6.99 1.65 -2.83
CA ILE A 91 5.80 2.24 -2.21
C ILE A 91 5.90 3.75 -2.35
N HIS A 92 4.89 4.36 -2.94
CA HIS A 92 4.77 5.80 -3.09
C HIS A 92 3.79 6.37 -2.07
N LEU A 93 4.25 7.29 -1.24
CA LEU A 93 3.44 8.04 -0.29
C LEU A 93 2.98 9.32 -0.99
N SER A 94 1.75 9.35 -1.49
CA SER A 94 1.31 10.43 -2.41
C SER A 94 1.26 11.83 -1.77
N ALA A 95 1.15 11.94 -0.44
CA ALA A 95 1.16 13.23 0.25
C ALA A 95 2.53 13.91 0.23
N SER A 96 3.57 13.13 0.47
CA SER A 96 4.95 13.63 0.61
C SER A 96 5.78 13.44 -0.66
N GLY A 97 5.27 12.67 -1.64
CA GLY A 97 6.05 12.26 -2.80
C GLY A 97 7.15 11.23 -2.49
N VAL A 98 7.25 10.77 -1.25
CA VAL A 98 8.32 9.87 -0.82
C VAL A 98 8.16 8.50 -1.45
N LEU A 99 9.27 7.99 -2.01
CA LEU A 99 9.40 6.63 -2.53
C LEU A 99 10.13 5.75 -1.53
N VAL A 100 9.49 4.67 -1.10
CA VAL A 100 10.06 3.71 -0.14
C VAL A 100 10.42 2.42 -0.86
N ASP A 101 11.62 1.90 -0.62
CA ASP A 101 12.02 0.61 -1.17
C ASP A 101 11.05 -0.49 -0.75
N ARG A 102 10.68 -1.33 -1.70
CA ARG A 102 9.70 -2.40 -1.53
C ARG A 102 10.02 -3.39 -0.40
N ARG A 103 11.30 -3.57 -0.09
CA ARG A 103 11.78 -4.53 0.92
C ARG A 103 11.80 -3.90 2.31
N VAL A 104 12.07 -2.61 2.38
CA VAL A 104 12.00 -1.83 3.62
C VAL A 104 10.55 -1.72 4.07
N GLY A 105 9.67 -1.32 3.14
CA GLY A 105 8.25 -1.17 3.41
C GLY A 105 7.94 0.00 4.34
N VAL A 106 6.69 0.06 4.75
CA VAL A 106 6.19 1.05 5.71
C VAL A 106 5.48 0.37 6.88
N GLY A 107 5.51 1.00 8.02
CA GLY A 107 4.62 0.67 9.11
C GLY A 107 3.19 1.13 8.80
N PHE A 108 2.21 0.37 9.26
CA PHE A 108 0.80 0.70 9.08
C PHE A 108 -0.04 0.30 10.29
N VAL A 109 -0.85 1.22 10.77
CA VAL A 109 -1.85 0.96 11.81
C VAL A 109 -3.24 1.15 11.19
N PRO A 110 -3.98 0.06 10.86
CA PRO A 110 -5.28 0.18 10.21
C PRO A 110 -6.30 0.79 11.18
N ALA A 111 -7.04 1.81 10.74
CA ALA A 111 -7.98 2.56 11.58
C ALA A 111 -9.45 2.34 11.20
N TYR A 112 -9.75 2.34 9.92
CA TYR A 112 -11.11 2.20 9.42
C TYR A 112 -11.10 1.46 8.08
N ARG A 113 -12.18 0.78 7.74
CA ARG A 113 -12.36 0.14 6.44
C ARG A 113 -13.63 0.61 5.77
N ASP A 114 -13.56 0.75 4.47
CA ASP A 114 -14.71 1.00 3.63
C ASP A 114 -14.75 0.00 2.47
N ALA A 115 -15.94 -0.22 1.94
CA ALA A 115 -16.19 -1.07 0.78
C ALA A 115 -17.15 -0.35 -0.16
N SER A 116 -16.72 -0.13 -1.39
CA SER A 116 -17.45 0.64 -2.37
C SER A 116 -17.17 0.15 -3.79
N TYR A 117 -17.91 0.66 -4.74
CA TYR A 117 -17.58 0.59 -6.17
C TYR A 117 -17.07 1.94 -6.62
N SER A 118 -15.84 1.97 -7.12
CA SER A 118 -15.28 3.18 -7.75
C SER A 118 -15.65 3.23 -9.22
N GLU A 119 -16.28 4.33 -9.66
CA GLU A 119 -16.68 4.53 -11.04
C GLU A 119 -15.59 5.25 -11.83
N TRP A 120 -15.23 4.68 -12.96
CA TRP A 120 -14.14 5.16 -13.81
C TRP A 120 -14.59 5.29 -15.27
N VAL A 121 -14.10 6.32 -15.93
CA VAL A 121 -14.10 6.40 -17.39
C VAL A 121 -12.96 5.54 -17.92
N PRO A 122 -13.18 4.65 -18.91
CA PRO A 122 -12.10 3.89 -19.54
C PRO A 122 -11.02 4.81 -20.13
N ILE A 123 -9.77 4.33 -20.15
CA ILE A 123 -8.61 5.14 -20.60
C ILE A 123 -8.75 5.56 -22.06
N ASP A 124 -9.27 4.68 -22.91
CA ASP A 124 -9.57 4.91 -24.32
C ASP A 124 -10.69 5.94 -24.55
N ALA A 125 -11.53 6.17 -23.55
CA ALA A 125 -12.57 7.20 -23.52
C ALA A 125 -12.16 8.47 -22.74
N GLY A 126 -10.86 8.67 -22.50
CA GLY A 126 -10.30 9.85 -21.84
C GLY A 126 -9.91 9.63 -20.37
N GLY A 127 -10.26 8.50 -19.78
CA GLY A 127 -9.93 8.19 -18.39
C GLY A 127 -10.64 9.07 -17.35
N GLY A 128 -10.38 8.80 -16.09
CA GLY A 128 -10.79 9.65 -14.97
C GLY A 128 -11.78 9.00 -14.00
N PHE A 129 -11.71 9.47 -12.77
CA PHE A 129 -12.58 9.08 -11.68
C PHE A 129 -13.90 9.87 -11.73
N ARG A 130 -15.02 9.20 -11.51
CA ARG A 130 -16.37 9.80 -11.49
C ARG A 130 -16.97 9.88 -10.10
N GLY A 131 -16.60 8.95 -9.23
CA GLY A 131 -17.15 8.88 -7.88
C GLY A 131 -17.12 7.48 -7.30
N THR A 132 -17.65 7.34 -6.10
CA THR A 132 -17.83 6.05 -5.42
C THR A 132 -19.31 5.77 -5.20
N LEU A 133 -19.70 4.51 -5.31
CA LEU A 133 -21.03 4.01 -5.02
C LEU A 133 -20.94 3.00 -3.87
N ALA A 134 -21.88 3.05 -2.95
CA ALA A 134 -21.99 2.03 -1.91
C ALA A 134 -22.31 0.66 -2.51
N HIS A 135 -21.95 -0.41 -1.82
CA HIS A 135 -22.26 -1.78 -2.29
C HIS A 135 -23.75 -2.06 -2.45
N ASP A 136 -24.59 -1.39 -1.67
CA ASP A 136 -26.05 -1.47 -1.68
C ASP A 136 -26.72 -0.44 -2.59
N ASP A 137 -25.94 0.36 -3.32
CA ASP A 137 -26.50 1.31 -4.31
C ASP A 137 -27.36 0.55 -5.33
N PRO A 138 -28.58 1.02 -5.62
CA PRO A 138 -29.49 0.35 -6.57
C PRO A 138 -28.87 0.13 -7.94
N ARG A 139 -28.01 1.03 -8.42
CA ARG A 139 -27.29 0.91 -9.70
C ARG A 139 -26.32 -0.27 -9.68
N VAL A 140 -25.55 -0.42 -8.60
CA VAL A 140 -24.64 -1.55 -8.40
C VAL A 140 -25.43 -2.85 -8.34
N THR A 141 -26.50 -2.88 -7.54
CA THR A 141 -27.36 -4.05 -7.37
C THR A 141 -28.00 -4.50 -8.70
N ALA A 142 -28.43 -3.55 -9.53
CA ALA A 142 -29.00 -3.86 -10.85
C ALA A 142 -27.94 -4.47 -11.79
N LEU A 143 -26.75 -3.88 -11.86
CA LEU A 143 -25.63 -4.38 -12.69
C LEU A 143 -25.14 -5.75 -12.23
N LEU A 144 -25.08 -6.00 -10.92
CA LEU A 144 -24.73 -7.31 -10.38
C LEU A 144 -25.73 -8.39 -10.77
N LYS A 145 -27.03 -8.07 -10.83
CA LYS A 145 -28.06 -9.00 -11.31
C LYS A 145 -27.96 -9.30 -12.79
N GLU A 146 -27.59 -8.28 -13.57
CA GLU A 146 -27.48 -8.38 -15.03
C GLU A 146 -26.18 -9.09 -15.46
N GLN A 147 -25.04 -8.67 -14.89
CA GLN A 147 -23.71 -9.06 -15.34
C GLN A 147 -23.04 -10.13 -14.44
N GLY A 148 -23.63 -10.40 -13.27
CA GLY A 148 -23.01 -11.27 -12.26
C GLY A 148 -21.93 -10.59 -11.42
N ALA A 149 -21.30 -11.34 -10.52
CA ALA A 149 -20.27 -10.84 -9.61
C ALA A 149 -18.91 -10.79 -10.30
N PHE A 150 -18.74 -9.89 -11.25
CA PHE A 150 -17.45 -9.64 -11.90
C PHE A 150 -16.63 -8.58 -11.16
N LYS A 151 -15.31 -8.58 -11.37
CA LYS A 151 -14.35 -7.62 -10.79
C LYS A 151 -14.61 -6.18 -11.22
N SER A 152 -15.16 -5.97 -12.41
CA SER A 152 -15.65 -4.67 -12.87
C SER A 152 -16.99 -4.86 -13.59
N LEU A 153 -17.91 -3.93 -13.36
CA LEU A 153 -19.22 -3.91 -13.97
C LEU A 153 -19.25 -2.76 -14.99
N LYS A 154 -19.75 -3.01 -16.19
CA LYS A 154 -19.87 -1.98 -17.21
C LYS A 154 -21.23 -1.30 -17.09
N THR A 155 -21.25 0.02 -17.05
CA THR A 155 -22.48 0.82 -17.04
C THR A 155 -22.95 1.10 -18.47
N ASN A 156 -24.24 1.42 -18.63
CA ASN A 156 -24.81 1.84 -19.92
C ASN A 156 -24.21 3.16 -20.42
N ALA A 157 -23.59 3.95 -19.53
CA ALA A 157 -22.87 5.19 -19.86
C ALA A 157 -21.44 4.95 -20.37
N GLY A 158 -21.03 3.69 -20.49
CA GLY A 158 -19.66 3.33 -20.93
C GLY A 158 -18.61 3.45 -19.84
N THR A 159 -18.99 3.73 -18.58
CA THR A 159 -18.08 3.72 -17.44
C THR A 159 -17.93 2.32 -16.84
N GLU A 160 -16.90 2.14 -16.00
CA GLU A 160 -16.66 0.88 -15.28
C GLU A 160 -16.78 1.11 -13.77
N LEU A 161 -17.55 0.24 -13.11
CA LEU A 161 -17.58 0.16 -11.65
C LEU A 161 -16.65 -0.95 -11.17
N VAL A 162 -15.66 -0.58 -10.38
CA VAL A 162 -14.65 -1.50 -9.86
C VAL A 162 -14.83 -1.67 -8.37
N GLU A 163 -15.04 -2.92 -7.95
CA GLU A 163 -15.09 -3.25 -6.52
C GLU A 163 -13.79 -2.82 -5.84
N THR A 164 -13.91 -1.98 -4.83
CA THR A 164 -12.79 -1.35 -4.15
C THR A 164 -12.98 -1.48 -2.64
N TYR A 165 -12.00 -2.08 -1.99
CA TYR A 165 -11.90 -2.10 -0.54
C TYR A 165 -10.81 -1.14 -0.10
N THR A 166 -11.15 -0.23 0.78
CA THR A 166 -10.26 0.83 1.25
C THR A 166 -9.98 0.64 2.73
N VAL A 167 -8.71 0.69 3.12
CA VAL A 167 -8.29 0.67 4.51
C VAL A 167 -7.59 1.97 4.82
N TYR A 168 -8.21 2.77 5.66
CA TYR A 168 -7.67 3.99 6.23
C TYR A 168 -6.84 3.65 7.45
N GLY A 169 -5.75 4.36 7.66
CA GLY A 169 -4.88 4.11 8.80
C GLY A 169 -3.81 5.17 8.97
N VAL A 170 -2.86 4.86 9.81
CA VAL A 170 -1.66 5.66 10.02
C VAL A 170 -0.50 4.96 9.33
N VAL A 171 0.18 5.66 8.45
CA VAL A 171 1.39 5.23 7.77
C VAL A 171 2.60 5.76 8.52
N VAL A 172 3.58 4.92 8.75
CA VAL A 172 4.80 5.28 9.46
C VAL A 172 5.99 4.90 8.59
N PRO A 173 6.78 5.88 8.12
CA PRO A 173 8.02 5.60 7.42
C PRO A 173 9.00 4.82 8.30
N ARG A 174 9.96 4.15 7.68
CA ARG A 174 11.05 3.47 8.38
C ARG A 174 12.37 4.20 8.16
N GLY A 175 13.16 4.30 9.22
CA GLY A 175 14.53 4.75 9.14
C GLY A 175 15.46 3.75 8.45
N PRO A 176 16.70 4.14 8.18
CA PRO A 176 17.71 3.26 7.58
C PRO A 176 18.00 1.99 8.40
N ASP A 177 17.82 2.06 9.71
CA ASP A 177 17.94 0.97 10.69
C ASP A 177 16.70 0.07 10.77
N GLY A 178 15.64 0.39 10.00
CA GLY A 178 14.36 -0.28 10.02
C GLY A 178 13.43 0.13 11.16
N ALA A 179 13.84 1.07 12.02
CA ALA A 179 13.00 1.60 13.09
C ALA A 179 11.83 2.43 12.53
N TRP A 180 10.74 2.48 13.27
CA TRP A 180 9.58 3.31 12.93
C TRP A 180 9.86 4.78 13.27
N LEU A 181 9.72 5.66 12.28
CA LEU A 181 9.82 7.10 12.45
C LEU A 181 8.46 7.64 12.90
N VAL A 182 8.15 7.49 14.18
CA VAL A 182 6.83 7.79 14.76
C VAL A 182 6.48 9.26 14.64
N ASP A 183 7.46 10.13 14.69
CA ASP A 183 7.36 11.59 14.49
C ASP A 183 6.95 11.97 13.06
N GLN A 184 7.13 11.07 12.10
CA GLN A 184 6.72 11.25 10.71
C GLN A 184 5.44 10.46 10.36
N ALA A 185 4.75 9.95 11.37
CA ALA A 185 3.51 9.22 11.18
C ALA A 185 2.42 10.15 10.62
N ALA A 186 1.71 9.71 9.60
CA ALA A 186 0.66 10.48 8.96
C ALA A 186 -0.54 9.60 8.57
N PRO A 187 -1.74 10.16 8.46
CA PRO A 187 -2.88 9.46 7.87
C PRO A 187 -2.57 9.00 6.45
N GLY A 188 -3.05 7.80 6.09
CA GLY A 188 -2.86 7.25 4.76
C GLY A 188 -3.90 6.18 4.44
N VAL A 189 -4.07 5.91 3.14
CA VAL A 189 -5.09 5.00 2.62
C VAL A 189 -4.46 3.97 1.71
N ILE A 190 -4.81 2.69 1.93
CA ILE A 190 -4.49 1.60 1.01
C ILE A 190 -5.78 1.11 0.36
N ALA A 191 -5.84 1.15 -0.97
CA ALA A 191 -6.94 0.59 -1.74
C ALA A 191 -6.59 -0.78 -2.30
N PHE A 192 -7.55 -1.69 -2.24
CA PHE A 192 -7.45 -3.05 -2.75
C PHE A 192 -8.50 -3.27 -3.82
N THR A 193 -8.06 -3.43 -5.04
CA THR A 193 -8.92 -3.69 -6.20
C THR A 193 -8.47 -4.97 -6.91
N SER A 194 -9.33 -5.56 -7.72
CA SER A 194 -8.97 -6.66 -8.62
C SER A 194 -8.23 -7.81 -7.91
N THR A 195 -6.99 -8.10 -8.30
CA THR A 195 -6.17 -9.16 -7.72
C THR A 195 -5.81 -8.92 -6.26
N GLN A 196 -5.77 -7.66 -5.81
CA GLN A 196 -5.43 -7.28 -4.44
C GLN A 196 -6.58 -7.56 -3.44
N ILE A 197 -7.80 -7.78 -3.89
CA ILE A 197 -8.94 -8.12 -3.02
C ILE A 197 -8.65 -9.38 -2.18
N LYS A 198 -7.90 -10.34 -2.71
CA LYS A 198 -7.47 -11.51 -1.94
C LYS A 198 -6.62 -11.12 -0.73
N LYS A 199 -5.71 -10.14 -0.91
CA LYS A 199 -4.85 -9.63 0.18
C LYS A 199 -5.67 -8.90 1.25
N TYR A 200 -6.64 -8.09 0.83
CA TYR A 200 -7.60 -7.48 1.74
C TYR A 200 -8.36 -8.52 2.56
N ARG A 201 -8.89 -9.57 1.93
CA ARG A 201 -9.62 -10.64 2.64
C ARG A 201 -8.75 -11.31 3.70
N VAL A 202 -7.48 -11.60 3.38
CA VAL A 202 -6.52 -12.16 4.34
C VAL A 202 -6.29 -11.19 5.50
N LEU A 203 -6.08 -9.89 5.23
CA LEU A 203 -5.94 -8.86 6.26
C LEU A 203 -7.14 -8.83 7.19
N ILE A 204 -8.36 -8.76 6.63
CA ILE A 204 -9.60 -8.68 7.43
C ILE A 204 -9.83 -9.95 8.25
N THR A 205 -9.55 -11.12 7.69
CA THR A 205 -9.67 -12.39 8.44
C THR A 205 -8.70 -12.41 9.64
N ARG A 206 -7.47 -11.98 9.45
CA ARG A 206 -6.49 -11.87 10.54
C ARG A 206 -6.92 -10.83 11.58
N LEU A 207 -7.38 -9.66 11.15
CA LEU A 207 -7.90 -8.63 12.04
C LEU A 207 -9.08 -9.15 12.85
N GLN A 208 -10.05 -9.86 12.26
CA GLN A 208 -11.17 -10.44 12.98
C GLN A 208 -10.72 -11.41 14.07
N ALA A 209 -9.75 -12.26 13.79
CA ALA A 209 -9.17 -13.15 14.79
C ALA A 209 -8.50 -12.37 15.93
N LEU A 210 -7.73 -11.33 15.62
CA LEU A 210 -7.02 -10.49 16.59
C LEU A 210 -7.98 -9.70 17.48
N ILE A 211 -9.00 -9.07 16.92
CA ILE A 211 -9.98 -8.29 17.69
C ILE A 211 -10.87 -9.16 18.59
N GLY A 212 -10.86 -10.48 18.39
CA GLY A 212 -11.63 -11.42 19.20
C GLY A 212 -13.09 -11.54 18.78
N ALA A 213 -13.37 -11.55 17.46
CA ALA A 213 -14.72 -11.84 16.96
C ALA A 213 -15.20 -13.24 17.39
N PRO A 214 -16.51 -13.45 17.69
CA PRO A 214 -17.62 -12.51 17.55
C PRO A 214 -17.82 -11.54 18.73
N LYS A 215 -17.01 -11.62 19.78
CA LYS A 215 -17.05 -10.69 20.92
C LYS A 215 -15.77 -9.83 20.91
N PRO A 216 -15.78 -8.69 20.19
CA PRO A 216 -14.59 -7.85 20.05
C PRO A 216 -14.08 -7.36 21.41
N ARG A 217 -12.76 -7.52 21.63
CA ARG A 217 -12.05 -7.04 22.83
C ARG A 217 -11.17 -5.87 22.52
N TYR A 218 -10.75 -5.76 21.27
CA TYR A 218 -9.79 -4.77 20.80
C TYR A 218 -10.32 -4.05 19.55
N PRO A 219 -9.97 -2.77 19.34
CA PRO A 219 -10.23 -2.10 18.08
C PRO A 219 -9.28 -2.57 16.99
N MET A 220 -9.60 -2.33 15.71
CA MET A 220 -8.72 -2.73 14.61
C MET A 220 -7.37 -2.01 14.62
N PHE A 221 -7.27 -0.85 15.25
CA PHE A 221 -6.04 -0.05 15.39
C PHE A 221 -5.18 -0.42 16.59
N ALA A 222 -5.42 -1.59 17.19
CA ALA A 222 -4.58 -2.06 18.29
C ALA A 222 -3.29 -2.75 17.84
N TRP A 223 -3.02 -2.90 16.54
CA TRP A 223 -1.83 -3.62 16.05
C TRP A 223 -1.08 -2.86 14.97
N ARG A 224 0.24 -2.99 15.04
CA ARG A 224 1.17 -2.54 14.01
C ARG A 224 1.30 -3.61 12.93
N TRP A 225 1.33 -3.14 11.69
CA TRP A 225 1.55 -3.98 10.51
C TRP A 225 2.75 -3.48 9.74
N ASN A 226 3.51 -4.39 9.18
CA ASN A 226 4.52 -4.10 8.17
C ASN A 226 3.89 -4.30 6.78
N VAL A 227 3.97 -3.29 5.94
CA VAL A 227 3.45 -3.30 4.58
C VAL A 227 4.61 -3.20 3.61
N THR A 228 4.77 -4.24 2.80
CA THR A 228 5.78 -4.36 1.75
C THR A 228 5.10 -4.71 0.44
N THR A 229 5.87 -4.80 -0.65
CA THR A 229 5.36 -5.26 -1.93
C THR A 229 6.15 -6.45 -2.46
N VAL A 230 5.47 -7.32 -3.20
CA VAL A 230 6.07 -8.51 -3.82
C VAL A 230 5.71 -8.57 -5.30
N PRO A 231 6.65 -9.04 -6.16
CA PRO A 231 6.33 -9.29 -7.56
C PRO A 231 5.34 -10.44 -7.67
N GLU A 232 4.34 -10.27 -8.49
CA GLU A 232 3.31 -11.25 -8.81
C GLU A 232 3.14 -11.35 -10.33
N LYS A 233 2.54 -12.43 -10.80
CA LYS A 233 2.30 -12.65 -12.23
C LYS A 233 0.88 -13.15 -12.45
N ASN A 234 0.25 -12.64 -13.48
CA ASN A 234 -1.04 -13.15 -13.97
C ASN A 234 -1.00 -13.34 -15.49
N LYS A 235 -2.13 -13.64 -16.09
CA LYS A 235 -2.23 -13.85 -17.56
C LYS A 235 -1.92 -12.56 -18.36
N SER A 236 -2.06 -11.38 -17.74
CA SER A 236 -1.82 -10.09 -18.39
C SER A 236 -0.38 -9.60 -18.24
N GLY A 237 0.45 -10.22 -17.40
CA GLY A 237 1.84 -9.84 -17.20
C GLY A 237 2.29 -9.85 -15.75
N GLU A 238 3.42 -9.19 -15.50
CA GLU A 238 3.99 -9.02 -14.17
C GLU A 238 3.47 -7.72 -13.54
N TYR A 239 3.23 -7.76 -12.25
CA TYR A 239 2.79 -6.62 -11.44
C TYR A 239 3.29 -6.78 -10.00
N TYR A 240 3.08 -5.78 -9.18
CA TYR A 240 3.43 -5.84 -7.76
C TYR A 240 2.17 -5.85 -6.90
N GLY A 241 2.15 -6.72 -5.90
CA GLY A 241 1.05 -6.85 -4.94
C GLY A 241 1.48 -6.50 -3.53
N TRP A 242 0.51 -6.12 -2.70
CA TRP A 242 0.71 -5.88 -1.29
C TRP A 242 1.06 -7.16 -0.53
N GLN A 243 1.98 -7.05 0.41
CA GLN A 243 2.24 -8.04 1.44
C GLN A 243 2.08 -7.36 2.80
N LEU A 244 1.16 -7.87 3.61
CA LEU A 244 0.88 -7.34 4.94
C LEU A 244 1.17 -8.42 5.99
N ALA A 245 2.01 -8.08 6.95
CA ALA A 245 2.35 -8.94 8.09
C ALA A 245 2.27 -8.13 9.39
N LEU A 246 1.99 -8.79 10.50
CA LEU A 246 2.14 -8.14 11.81
C LEU A 246 3.60 -7.72 12.01
N ASP A 247 3.80 -6.53 12.59
CA ASP A 247 5.12 -6.01 12.90
C ASP A 247 5.54 -6.46 14.30
N GLY A 248 5.91 -7.74 14.40
CA GLY A 248 6.32 -8.41 15.61
C GLY A 248 6.25 -9.92 15.44
N GLU A 249 7.03 -10.64 16.24
CA GLU A 249 7.04 -12.11 16.24
C GLU A 249 5.71 -12.71 16.70
N THR A 250 5.00 -12.00 17.56
CA THR A 250 3.69 -12.41 18.09
C THR A 250 2.67 -11.29 17.96
N ALA A 251 1.39 -11.63 18.08
CA ALA A 251 0.31 -10.64 18.11
C ALA A 251 0.44 -9.67 19.29
N ASP A 252 0.92 -10.14 20.43
CA ASP A 252 1.14 -9.29 21.60
C ASP A 252 2.33 -8.34 21.42
N ALA A 253 3.40 -8.77 20.76
CA ALA A 253 4.53 -7.92 20.43
C ALA A 253 4.18 -6.80 19.42
N ALA A 254 3.23 -7.08 18.53
CA ALA A 254 2.73 -6.09 17.56
C ALA A 254 1.63 -5.18 18.14
N ARG A 255 1.16 -5.45 19.37
CA ARG A 255 0.03 -4.71 19.95
C ARG A 255 0.47 -3.37 20.55
N LEU A 256 -0.27 -2.33 20.19
CA LEU A 256 -0.12 -0.97 20.72
C LEU A 256 -0.87 -0.83 22.06
N ALA A 257 -0.25 -0.15 23.01
CA ALA A 257 -0.95 0.29 24.20
C ALA A 257 -1.93 1.44 23.87
N PRO A 258 -3.04 1.60 24.60
CA PRO A 258 -3.94 2.74 24.40
C PRO A 258 -3.28 4.11 24.56
N THR A 259 -2.16 4.21 25.26
CA THR A 259 -1.36 5.43 25.46
C THR A 259 -0.32 5.66 24.35
N ASP A 260 -0.15 4.71 23.42
CA ASP A 260 0.81 4.83 22.33
C ASP A 260 0.37 5.94 21.36
N PRO A 261 1.27 6.84 20.93
CA PRO A 261 0.94 7.92 20.00
C PRO A 261 0.30 7.42 18.69
N LEU A 262 0.78 6.31 18.15
CA LEU A 262 0.21 5.71 16.92
C LEU A 262 -1.21 5.19 17.13
N TYR A 263 -1.48 4.60 18.32
CA TYR A 263 -2.84 4.19 18.67
C TYR A 263 -3.78 5.38 18.73
N GLN A 264 -3.36 6.48 19.38
CA GLN A 264 -4.17 7.69 19.51
C GLN A 264 -4.44 8.31 18.14
N LEU A 265 -3.40 8.48 17.31
CA LEU A 265 -3.54 9.00 15.96
C LEU A 265 -4.48 8.12 15.10
N ALA A 266 -4.34 6.80 15.17
CA ALA A 266 -5.22 5.89 14.43
C ALA A 266 -6.69 5.94 14.93
N ARG A 267 -6.89 6.16 16.22
CA ARG A 267 -8.23 6.40 16.78
C ARG A 267 -8.85 7.69 16.25
N GLU A 268 -8.07 8.76 16.13
CA GLU A 268 -8.52 10.02 15.53
C GLU A 268 -8.88 9.83 14.06
N VAL A 269 -8.04 9.18 13.27
CA VAL A 269 -8.35 8.82 11.87
C VAL A 269 -9.64 8.02 11.77
N ASN A 270 -9.86 7.04 12.66
CA ASN A 270 -11.12 6.28 12.71
C ASN A 270 -12.33 7.20 12.93
N GLN A 271 -12.24 8.13 13.90
CA GLN A 271 -13.32 9.06 14.22
C GLN A 271 -13.63 9.99 13.06
N LEU A 272 -12.61 10.56 12.41
CA LEU A 272 -12.73 11.46 11.27
C LEU A 272 -13.41 10.80 10.09
N VAL A 273 -12.93 9.61 9.71
CA VAL A 273 -13.50 8.87 8.57
C VAL A 273 -14.91 8.39 8.86
N LYS A 274 -15.15 7.84 10.05
CA LYS A 274 -16.48 7.38 10.49
C LYS A 274 -17.49 8.52 10.55
N GLY A 275 -17.04 9.71 10.96
CA GLY A 275 -17.85 10.93 11.01
C GLY A 275 -18.07 11.58 9.64
N GLY A 276 -17.44 11.06 8.57
CA GLY A 276 -17.51 11.63 7.22
C GLY A 276 -16.71 12.91 7.04
N ALA A 277 -15.92 13.31 8.04
CA ALA A 277 -15.09 14.51 8.03
C ALA A 277 -13.82 14.35 7.17
N ALA A 278 -13.37 13.12 6.91
CA ALA A 278 -12.22 12.86 6.05
C ALA A 278 -12.52 11.73 5.07
N ARG A 279 -12.04 11.85 3.83
CA ARG A 279 -12.22 10.87 2.76
C ARG A 279 -10.92 10.68 1.98
N ALA A 280 -10.82 9.53 1.30
CA ALA A 280 -9.72 9.30 0.37
C ALA A 280 -9.90 10.15 -0.90
N ASP A 281 -8.82 10.78 -1.35
CA ASP A 281 -8.81 11.54 -2.59
C ASP A 281 -8.63 10.64 -3.81
N PHE A 282 -9.71 10.02 -4.27
CA PHE A 282 -9.68 9.24 -5.50
C PHE A 282 -9.46 10.09 -6.75
N ALA A 283 -9.77 11.40 -6.73
CA ALA A 283 -9.64 12.28 -7.88
C ALA A 283 -8.18 12.67 -8.15
N ALA A 284 -7.41 12.97 -7.10
CA ALA A 284 -5.95 13.17 -7.18
C ALA A 284 -5.22 11.86 -7.45
N SER A 285 -5.95 10.74 -7.43
CA SER A 285 -5.35 9.47 -7.73
C SER A 285 -5.20 9.32 -9.24
N ASP A 286 -3.96 9.26 -9.75
CA ASP A 286 -3.61 8.79 -11.11
C ASP A 286 -3.97 7.31 -11.35
N VAL A 287 -4.97 6.79 -10.61
CA VAL A 287 -5.43 5.40 -10.71
C VAL A 287 -5.94 5.09 -12.12
N GLY A 288 -6.33 6.11 -12.88
CA GLY A 288 -6.62 5.97 -14.30
C GLY A 288 -5.40 5.54 -15.14
N ALA A 289 -4.22 6.06 -14.82
CA ALA A 289 -2.97 5.71 -15.51
C ALA A 289 -2.39 4.36 -15.04
N GLU A 290 -2.61 3.99 -13.79
CA GLU A 290 -2.12 2.72 -13.22
C GLU A 290 -2.96 1.50 -13.65
N ARG A 291 -4.17 1.69 -14.14
CA ARG A 291 -5.05 0.61 -14.61
C ARG A 291 -4.59 -0.13 -15.84
N GLY A 292 -3.61 0.41 -16.56
CA GLY A 292 -3.07 -0.23 -17.76
C GLY A 292 -2.47 -1.63 -17.56
N GLY A 293 -2.24 -2.04 -16.31
CA GLY A 293 -1.75 -3.38 -15.95
C GLY A 293 -2.81 -4.38 -15.52
N ASP A 294 -3.99 -3.93 -15.07
CA ASP A 294 -4.97 -4.82 -14.41
C ASP A 294 -6.33 -4.90 -15.13
N ALA A 295 -6.59 -4.02 -16.11
CA ALA A 295 -7.76 -4.16 -16.96
C ALA A 295 -7.49 -5.27 -18.01
N PRO A 296 -8.34 -6.29 -18.14
CA PRO A 296 -8.25 -7.20 -19.27
C PRO A 296 -8.47 -6.36 -20.53
N ARG A 297 -7.44 -6.21 -21.36
CA ARG A 297 -7.61 -5.72 -22.73
C ARG A 297 -8.64 -6.64 -23.35
N GLY A 298 -9.82 -6.13 -23.62
CA GLY A 298 -10.88 -6.83 -24.32
C GLY A 298 -10.43 -7.19 -25.74
N SER A 299 -9.69 -8.26 -25.87
CA SER A 299 -9.65 -9.04 -27.10
C SER A 299 -10.92 -9.87 -27.07
N GLY A 300 -11.86 -9.55 -27.98
CA GLY A 300 -13.00 -10.40 -28.25
C GLY A 300 -12.53 -11.81 -28.58
N GLN A 301 -12.56 -12.67 -27.61
CA GLN A 301 -12.54 -14.12 -27.76
C GLN A 301 -13.67 -14.67 -26.95
N THR A 302 -14.66 -15.14 -27.64
CA THR A 302 -15.69 -16.07 -27.20
C THR A 302 -15.06 -17.14 -26.30
N LEU A 303 -15.40 -17.12 -25.02
CA LEU A 303 -15.02 -18.21 -24.10
C LEU A 303 -15.98 -19.39 -24.37
N ASP A 304 -15.40 -20.43 -24.92
CA ASP A 304 -15.97 -21.76 -24.98
C ASP A 304 -16.25 -22.27 -23.55
N GLN A 305 -17.50 -22.61 -23.29
CA GLN A 305 -17.93 -23.19 -22.03
C GLN A 305 -17.55 -24.68 -22.01
N THR A 306 -16.41 -25.01 -21.43
CA THR A 306 -16.18 -26.34 -20.84
C THR A 306 -14.93 -26.33 -19.98
N GLY A 307 -15.07 -26.62 -18.69
CA GLY A 307 -13.90 -26.86 -17.82
C GLY A 307 -14.13 -26.53 -16.35
N THR A 308 -14.93 -27.36 -15.71
CA THR A 308 -14.92 -27.51 -14.25
C THR A 308 -13.57 -28.01 -13.78
N HIS A 309 -12.87 -27.21 -12.97
CA HIS A 309 -11.84 -27.69 -12.06
C HIS A 309 -12.10 -27.08 -10.67
N GLU A 310 -12.67 -27.94 -9.83
CA GLU A 310 -12.61 -27.80 -8.39
C GLU A 310 -11.17 -28.05 -7.95
N GLU A 311 -10.51 -27.03 -7.40
CA GLU A 311 -9.30 -27.22 -6.62
C GLU A 311 -9.67 -27.17 -5.14
N GLU A 312 -9.55 -28.35 -4.52
CA GLU A 312 -9.66 -28.53 -3.07
C GLU A 312 -8.62 -27.69 -2.33
N ILE A 313 -9.11 -26.95 -1.33
CA ILE A 313 -8.28 -26.17 -0.41
C ILE A 313 -7.94 -27.09 0.77
N PRO A 314 -6.67 -27.43 1.04
CA PRO A 314 -6.29 -28.10 2.28
C PRO A 314 -6.31 -27.11 3.45
N PHE A 315 -6.89 -27.54 4.53
CA PHE A 315 -6.97 -26.85 5.83
C PHE A 315 -5.61 -26.68 6.49
#